data_0ee033a69a887e65d7c7fdc347c69ddf
#
_entry.id   0ee033a69a887e65d7c7fdc347c69ddf
#
_cell.length_a   1.000
_cell.length_b   1.000
_cell.length_c   1.000
_cell.angle_alpha   90.00
_cell.angle_beta   90.00
_cell.angle_gamma   90.00
#
_symmetry.space_group_name_H-M   'P 1'
#
loop_
_entity.id
_entity.type
_entity.pdbx_description
1 polymer ?
#
loop_
_entity_poly.entity_id
_entity_poly.type
_entity_poly.pdbx_seq_one_letter_code
_entity_poly.pdbx_strand_id
1 'polypeptide(L)'
;AHGYINPASVLMYAPKFAAGPQELSIIPHKDFKKVSTALKNVGGFHYIAKNLDELIDSPIEIGNHKIWDFKVNNIPHQIAFYGPAKVDSVKFLADVQKMAEEAQKVVGEHPCDHYLFIIHNLNRGGGGLEHLYSTTCQVTRSTYETTKGYQGIMNLLAHEYFHLWNVKRIRPKALGP
;
A
#
# COMPACT_ATOMS: atom_id res chain seq x y z
N ALA A 1 -0.04 -19.24 -2.80
CA ALA A 1 -0.76 -18.87 -1.58
C ALA A 1 -0.12 -17.62 -0.99
N HIS A 2 -0.89 -16.81 -0.25
CA HIS A 2 -0.44 -15.67 0.54
C HIS A 2 -1.37 -15.45 1.73
N GLY A 3 -0.99 -14.59 2.65
CA GLY A 3 -1.83 -14.01 3.68
C GLY A 3 -1.96 -12.51 3.45
N TYR A 4 -3.16 -12.00 3.51
CA TYR A 4 -3.42 -10.56 3.55
C TYR A 4 -4.20 -10.24 4.81
N ILE A 5 -3.73 -9.26 5.56
CA ILE A 5 -4.36 -8.85 6.82
C ILE A 5 -4.71 -7.37 6.71
N ASN A 6 -5.99 -7.05 6.89
CA ASN A 6 -6.41 -5.71 7.25
C ASN A 6 -6.45 -5.65 8.79
N PRO A 7 -5.52 -4.94 9.44
CA PRO A 7 -5.39 -4.96 10.90
C PRO A 7 -6.65 -4.49 11.63
N ALA A 8 -7.39 -3.53 11.06
CA ALA A 8 -8.65 -3.07 11.62
C ALA A 8 -9.70 -4.16 11.82
N SER A 9 -9.61 -5.26 11.04
CA SER A 9 -10.58 -6.35 11.10
C SER A 9 -10.19 -7.52 12.00
N VAL A 10 -8.93 -7.57 12.48
CA VAL A 10 -8.42 -8.77 13.18
C VAL A 10 -7.68 -8.47 14.48
N LEU A 11 -7.12 -7.26 14.64
CA LEU A 11 -6.35 -6.95 15.84
C LEU A 11 -7.26 -6.52 16.99
N MET A 12 -7.01 -7.08 18.16
CA MET A 12 -7.59 -6.61 19.41
C MET A 12 -6.72 -5.51 20.00
N TYR A 13 -7.35 -4.55 20.68
CA TYR A 13 -6.64 -3.47 21.34
C TYR A 13 -7.24 -3.13 22.70
N ALA A 14 -6.46 -2.47 23.55
CA ALA A 14 -6.93 -1.92 24.82
C ALA A 14 -7.02 -0.39 24.69
N PRO A 15 -8.20 0.24 24.86
CA PRO A 15 -8.41 1.67 24.60
C PRO A 15 -7.44 2.58 25.33
N LYS A 16 -7.06 2.26 26.57
CA LYS A 16 -6.14 3.05 27.38
C LYS A 16 -4.71 3.15 26.80
N PHE A 17 -4.35 2.26 25.85
CA PHE A 17 -3.04 2.24 25.21
C PHE A 17 -3.08 2.69 23.75
N ALA A 18 -4.25 3.06 23.21
CA ALA A 18 -4.43 3.37 21.80
C ALA A 18 -3.55 4.54 21.30
N ALA A 19 -3.32 5.55 22.15
CA ALA A 19 -2.52 6.73 21.80
C ALA A 19 -0.99 6.49 21.84
N GLY A 20 -0.54 5.40 22.45
CA GLY A 20 0.88 5.06 22.57
C GLY A 20 1.38 4.17 21.44
N PRO A 21 2.71 3.96 21.38
CA PRO A 21 3.32 3.06 20.41
C PRO A 21 2.74 1.65 20.48
N GLN A 22 2.57 1.04 19.31
CA GLN A 22 2.12 -0.34 19.15
C GLN A 22 3.24 -1.17 18.54
N GLU A 23 3.48 -2.34 19.08
CA GLU A 23 4.45 -3.30 18.53
C GLU A 23 3.71 -4.46 17.86
N LEU A 24 4.17 -4.85 16.69
CA LEU A 24 3.62 -5.95 15.92
C LEU A 24 4.73 -6.94 15.57
N SER A 25 4.55 -8.20 15.96
CA SER A 25 5.41 -9.30 15.54
C SER A 25 4.61 -10.25 14.66
N ILE A 26 5.13 -10.56 13.48
CA ILE A 26 4.51 -11.46 12.53
C ILE A 26 5.31 -12.75 12.48
N ILE A 27 4.64 -13.88 12.67
CA ILE A 27 5.22 -15.21 12.53
C ILE A 27 4.61 -15.85 11.28
N PRO A 28 5.22 -15.69 10.10
CA PRO A 28 4.66 -16.22 8.87
C PRO A 28 4.82 -17.75 8.83
N HIS A 29 3.98 -18.41 8.02
CA HIS A 29 4.20 -19.82 7.71
C HIS A 29 5.59 -20.00 7.10
N LYS A 30 6.24 -21.14 7.38
CA LYS A 30 7.64 -21.44 6.96
C LYS A 30 7.92 -21.24 5.47
N ASP A 31 6.91 -21.39 4.63
CA ASP A 31 7.01 -21.22 3.17
C ASP A 31 6.87 -19.77 2.69
N PHE A 32 6.46 -18.86 3.57
CA PHE A 32 6.33 -17.43 3.29
C PHE A 32 7.60 -16.69 3.72
N LYS A 33 8.24 -16.02 2.78
CA LYS A 33 9.57 -15.42 2.98
C LYS A 33 9.55 -13.91 3.09
N LYS A 34 8.39 -13.29 2.86
CA LYS A 34 8.27 -11.83 2.78
C LYS A 34 7.05 -11.35 3.54
N VAL A 35 7.23 -10.19 4.15
CA VAL A 35 6.16 -9.39 4.75
C VAL A 35 6.33 -7.96 4.23
N SER A 36 5.28 -7.40 3.67
CA SER A 36 5.24 -6.00 3.25
C SER A 36 4.11 -5.28 3.99
N THR A 37 4.46 -4.19 4.63
CA THR A 37 3.55 -3.26 5.31
C THR A 37 4.20 -1.88 5.35
N ALA A 38 3.42 -0.83 5.49
CA ALA A 38 3.93 0.53 5.64
C ALA A 38 4.46 0.84 7.05
N LEU A 39 4.33 -0.08 8.01
CA LEU A 39 4.86 0.10 9.37
C LEU A 39 6.38 0.11 9.38
N LYS A 40 6.96 0.87 10.30
CA LYS A 40 8.42 0.90 10.51
C LYS A 40 8.93 -0.47 10.94
N ASN A 41 9.81 -1.07 10.13
CA ASN A 41 10.50 -2.32 10.49
C ASN A 41 11.61 -2.03 11.50
N VAL A 42 11.69 -2.86 12.56
CA VAL A 42 12.72 -2.76 13.62
C VAL A 42 13.61 -4.00 13.70
N GLY A 43 13.46 -4.91 12.73
CA GLY A 43 14.29 -6.11 12.58
C GLY A 43 13.46 -7.36 12.33
N GLY A 44 13.87 -8.18 11.35
CA GLY A 44 13.10 -9.36 10.96
C GLY A 44 11.68 -8.99 10.53
N PHE A 45 10.68 -9.64 11.13
CA PHE A 45 9.25 -9.35 10.94
C PHE A 45 8.64 -8.66 12.16
N HIS A 46 9.40 -7.75 12.78
CA HIS A 46 8.96 -6.92 13.89
C HIS A 46 8.77 -5.48 13.41
N TYR A 47 7.67 -4.88 13.80
CA TYR A 47 7.24 -3.56 13.32
C TYR A 47 6.74 -2.71 14.47
N ILE A 48 6.83 -1.38 14.32
CA ILE A 48 6.30 -0.41 15.28
C ILE A 48 5.39 0.57 14.55
N ALA A 49 4.23 0.82 15.14
CA ALA A 49 3.36 1.93 14.80
C ALA A 49 3.42 2.99 15.90
N LYS A 50 3.24 4.26 15.56
CA LYS A 50 3.24 5.39 16.52
C LYS A 50 2.07 5.31 17.50
N ASN A 51 0.94 4.78 17.03
CA ASN A 51 -0.31 4.63 17.76
C ASN A 51 -1.17 3.55 17.11
N LEU A 52 -2.35 3.31 17.71
CA LEU A 52 -3.30 2.35 17.17
C LEU A 52 -3.80 2.72 15.77
N ASP A 53 -4.04 4.00 15.50
CA ASP A 53 -4.57 4.44 14.19
C ASP A 53 -3.61 4.09 13.07
N GLU A 54 -2.31 4.33 13.25
CA GLU A 54 -1.30 3.93 12.28
C GLU A 54 -1.22 2.40 12.13
N LEU A 55 -1.37 1.64 13.22
CA LEU A 55 -1.36 0.18 13.17
C LEU A 55 -2.53 -0.36 12.36
N ILE A 56 -3.76 0.09 12.64
CA ILE A 56 -4.96 -0.43 11.98
C ILE A 56 -5.10 0.05 10.52
N ASP A 57 -4.47 1.18 10.18
CA ASP A 57 -4.44 1.73 8.81
C ASP A 57 -3.21 1.25 8.01
N SER A 58 -2.54 0.19 8.45
CA SER A 58 -1.35 -0.37 7.79
C SER A 58 -1.58 -1.84 7.41
N PRO A 59 -2.16 -2.11 6.23
CA PRO A 59 -2.36 -3.48 5.76
C PRO A 59 -1.04 -4.23 5.62
N ILE A 60 -1.14 -5.55 5.71
CA ILE A 60 0.01 -6.45 5.73
C ILE A 60 -0.15 -7.52 4.66
N GLU A 61 0.80 -7.58 3.75
CA GLU A 61 0.94 -8.66 2.76
C GLU A 61 2.01 -9.64 3.19
N ILE A 62 1.67 -10.92 3.28
CA ILE A 62 2.56 -12.00 3.73
C ILE A 62 2.62 -13.09 2.66
N GLY A 63 3.81 -13.43 2.18
CA GLY A 63 3.93 -14.47 1.17
C GLY A 63 5.27 -14.48 0.44
N ASN A 64 5.20 -14.82 -0.85
CA ASN A 64 6.33 -14.81 -1.76
C ASN A 64 6.06 -13.85 -2.94
N HIS A 65 5.37 -12.75 -2.66
CA HIS A 65 5.07 -11.70 -3.62
C HIS A 65 6.36 -11.08 -4.16
N LYS A 66 6.28 -10.48 -5.36
CA LYS A 66 7.40 -9.69 -5.91
C LYS A 66 7.45 -8.35 -5.17
N ILE A 67 8.64 -7.85 -4.95
CA ILE A 67 8.87 -6.53 -4.38
C ILE A 67 9.65 -5.74 -5.42
N TRP A 68 9.16 -4.54 -5.72
CA TRP A 68 9.80 -3.58 -6.61
C TRP A 68 9.95 -2.25 -5.89
N ASP A 69 11.18 -1.76 -5.84
CA ASP A 69 11.52 -0.50 -5.18
C ASP A 69 11.77 0.59 -6.22
N PHE A 70 11.32 1.81 -5.94
CA PHE A 70 11.57 2.99 -6.73
C PHE A 70 11.54 4.23 -5.84
N LYS A 71 11.80 5.42 -6.42
CA LYS A 71 11.76 6.67 -5.67
C LYS A 71 10.93 7.71 -6.41
N VAL A 72 10.19 8.51 -5.65
CA VAL A 72 9.50 9.70 -6.12
C VAL A 72 10.12 10.89 -5.40
N ASN A 73 10.86 11.74 -6.11
CA ASN A 73 11.58 12.89 -5.54
C ASN A 73 12.39 12.53 -4.27
N ASN A 74 13.20 11.46 -4.35
CA ASN A 74 14.01 10.88 -3.28
C ASN A 74 13.23 10.15 -2.16
N ILE A 75 11.90 10.16 -2.15
CA ILE A 75 11.09 9.43 -1.19
C ILE A 75 10.97 7.97 -1.64
N PRO A 76 11.33 6.99 -0.80
CA PRO A 76 11.24 5.58 -1.16
C PRO A 76 9.79 5.14 -1.32
N HIS A 77 9.55 4.43 -2.41
CA HIS A 77 8.30 3.78 -2.73
C HIS A 77 8.53 2.31 -3.01
N GLN A 78 7.56 1.49 -2.67
CA GLN A 78 7.62 0.05 -2.91
C GLN A 78 6.31 -0.46 -3.49
N ILE A 79 6.40 -1.46 -4.36
CA ILE A 79 5.25 -2.24 -4.82
C ILE A 79 5.41 -3.68 -4.33
N ALA A 80 4.47 -4.15 -3.50
CA ALA A 80 4.27 -5.54 -3.17
C ALA A 80 3.28 -6.14 -4.20
N PHE A 81 3.80 -6.91 -5.15
CA PHE A 81 3.04 -7.42 -6.29
C PHE A 81 2.75 -8.90 -6.13
N TYR A 82 1.52 -9.23 -5.77
CA TYR A 82 1.06 -10.60 -5.59
C TYR A 82 0.24 -11.11 -6.78
N GLY A 83 0.41 -12.39 -7.07
CA GLY A 83 -0.33 -13.11 -8.09
C GLY A 83 0.30 -13.08 -9.48
N PRO A 84 -0.06 -14.04 -10.34
CA PRO A 84 0.46 -14.10 -11.69
C PRO A 84 -0.20 -13.02 -12.56
N ALA A 85 0.63 -12.23 -13.27
CA ALA A 85 0.20 -11.31 -14.30
C ALA A 85 1.32 -11.14 -15.33
N LYS A 86 0.94 -10.97 -16.59
CA LYS A 86 1.87 -10.64 -17.67
C LYS A 86 2.05 -9.13 -17.70
N VAL A 87 3.12 -8.66 -17.07
CA VAL A 87 3.45 -7.24 -16.99
C VAL A 87 4.92 -7.02 -17.31
N ASP A 88 5.20 -6.03 -18.14
CA ASP A 88 6.55 -5.48 -18.28
C ASP A 88 6.84 -4.65 -17.03
N SER A 89 7.62 -5.21 -16.11
CA SER A 89 7.91 -4.59 -14.83
C SER A 89 8.71 -3.29 -14.94
N VAL A 90 9.58 -3.18 -15.96
CA VAL A 90 10.39 -1.97 -16.17
C VAL A 90 9.49 -0.82 -16.60
N LYS A 91 8.66 -1.06 -17.62
CA LYS A 91 7.67 -0.08 -18.07
C LYS A 91 6.68 0.28 -16.96
N PHE A 92 6.16 -0.72 -16.25
CA PHE A 92 5.16 -0.51 -15.20
C PHE A 92 5.72 0.37 -14.06
N LEU A 93 6.94 0.09 -13.58
CA LEU A 93 7.59 0.91 -12.57
C LEU A 93 7.81 2.35 -13.03
N ALA A 94 8.29 2.55 -14.26
CA ALA A 94 8.50 3.89 -14.81
C ALA A 94 7.18 4.69 -14.91
N ASP A 95 6.11 4.03 -15.33
CA ASP A 95 4.78 4.67 -15.45
C ASP A 95 4.19 4.99 -14.07
N VAL A 96 4.33 4.10 -13.07
CA VAL A 96 3.88 4.36 -11.69
C VAL A 96 4.69 5.49 -11.05
N GLN A 97 6.01 5.49 -11.25
CA GLN A 97 6.86 6.58 -10.77
C GLN A 97 6.43 7.92 -11.36
N LYS A 98 6.27 8.00 -12.68
CA LYS A 98 5.83 9.22 -13.37
C LYS A 98 4.46 9.67 -12.89
N MET A 99 3.51 8.76 -12.74
CA MET A 99 2.16 9.05 -12.21
C MET A 99 2.25 9.67 -10.82
N ALA A 100 3.07 9.11 -9.92
CA ALA A 100 3.24 9.60 -8.57
C ALA A 100 3.94 10.97 -8.52
N GLU A 101 4.94 11.20 -9.40
CA GLU A 101 5.59 12.51 -9.56
C GLU A 101 4.61 13.58 -10.05
N GLU A 102 3.74 13.25 -11.02
CA GLU A 102 2.73 14.19 -11.51
C GLU A 102 1.65 14.48 -10.44
N ALA A 103 1.21 13.47 -9.68
CA ALA A 103 0.29 13.69 -8.57
C ALA A 103 0.88 14.63 -7.50
N GLN A 104 2.15 14.47 -7.17
CA GLN A 104 2.83 15.36 -6.24
C GLN A 104 2.90 16.80 -6.75
N LYS A 105 3.16 17.03 -8.05
CA LYS A 105 3.19 18.38 -8.63
C LYS A 105 1.87 19.14 -8.49
N VAL A 106 0.74 18.42 -8.53
CA VAL A 106 -0.59 19.03 -8.37
C VAL A 106 -0.78 19.60 -6.96
N VAL A 107 -0.23 18.97 -5.94
CA VAL A 107 -0.46 19.33 -4.54
C VAL A 107 0.73 20.11 -3.94
N GLY A 108 1.93 19.93 -4.47
CA GLY A 108 3.15 20.60 -4.07
C GLY A 108 4.13 19.67 -3.35
N GLU A 109 3.97 19.44 -2.06
CA GLU A 109 4.88 18.60 -1.29
C GLU A 109 4.36 17.19 -1.05
N HIS A 110 5.27 16.25 -0.86
CA HIS A 110 4.94 14.88 -0.52
C HIS A 110 4.73 14.77 1.01
N PRO A 111 3.59 14.27 1.47
CA PRO A 111 3.21 14.37 2.87
C PRO A 111 3.72 13.22 3.75
N CYS A 112 4.50 12.29 3.21
CA CYS A 112 5.07 11.17 3.95
C CYS A 112 6.51 10.87 3.50
N ASP A 113 7.23 10.08 4.30
CA ASP A 113 8.63 9.72 4.11
C ASP A 113 8.83 8.39 3.35
N HIS A 114 7.74 7.66 3.09
CA HIS A 114 7.71 6.44 2.29
C HIS A 114 6.30 6.13 1.82
N TYR A 115 6.14 5.22 0.84
CA TYR A 115 4.83 4.75 0.41
C TYR A 115 4.86 3.31 -0.11
N LEU A 116 3.79 2.54 0.17
CA LEU A 116 3.66 1.14 -0.25
C LEU A 116 2.40 0.94 -1.08
N PHE A 117 2.56 0.41 -2.30
CA PHE A 117 1.46 -0.16 -3.07
C PHE A 117 1.39 -1.67 -2.84
N ILE A 118 0.26 -2.20 -2.41
CA ILE A 118 -0.03 -3.63 -2.38
C ILE A 118 -0.96 -3.93 -3.54
N ILE A 119 -0.52 -4.74 -4.50
CA ILE A 119 -1.28 -5.05 -5.71
C ILE A 119 -1.58 -6.55 -5.75
N HIS A 120 -2.85 -6.90 -5.68
CA HIS A 120 -3.34 -8.27 -5.81
C HIS A 120 -3.85 -8.52 -7.22
N ASN A 121 -3.18 -9.40 -7.96
CA ASN A 121 -3.59 -9.82 -9.29
C ASN A 121 -4.43 -11.10 -9.19
N LEU A 122 -5.72 -10.93 -9.30
CA LEU A 122 -6.71 -11.98 -9.07
C LEU A 122 -7.33 -12.49 -10.39
N ASN A 123 -8.09 -13.56 -10.33
CA ASN A 123 -8.90 -14.01 -11.48
C ASN A 123 -9.97 -12.98 -11.85
N ARG A 124 -10.56 -12.37 -10.83
CA ARG A 124 -11.49 -11.25 -10.92
C ARG A 124 -11.17 -10.32 -9.77
N GLY A 125 -11.08 -9.05 -10.03
CA GLY A 125 -10.82 -8.03 -9.03
C GLY A 125 -11.03 -6.65 -9.62
N GLY A 126 -11.21 -5.69 -8.76
CA GLY A 126 -11.33 -4.28 -9.11
C GLY A 126 -11.47 -3.44 -7.85
N GLY A 127 -10.91 -2.24 -7.88
CA GLY A 127 -10.95 -1.28 -6.78
C GLY A 127 -9.70 -1.27 -5.92
N GLY A 128 -9.64 -0.27 -5.08
CA GLY A 128 -8.57 -0.06 -4.12
C GLY A 128 -9.11 0.39 -2.77
N LEU A 129 -8.20 0.50 -1.82
CA LEU A 129 -8.44 1.07 -0.51
C LEU A 129 -7.20 1.84 -0.10
N GLU A 130 -7.41 3.11 0.14
CA GLU A 130 -6.40 4.05 0.56
C GLU A 130 -6.05 3.93 2.04
N HIS A 131 -4.78 4.13 2.35
CA HIS A 131 -4.23 4.19 3.71
C HIS A 131 -3.27 5.38 3.86
N LEU A 132 -2.88 5.70 5.08
CA LEU A 132 -2.05 6.89 5.38
C LEU A 132 -0.68 6.85 4.69
N TYR A 133 -0.08 5.65 4.56
CA TYR A 133 1.24 5.42 3.97
C TYR A 133 1.24 4.29 2.92
N SER A 134 0.07 3.82 2.51
CA SER A 134 -0.06 2.74 1.53
C SER A 134 -1.40 2.73 0.83
N THR A 135 -1.53 1.87 -0.16
CA THR A 135 -2.81 1.47 -0.74
C THR A 135 -2.81 -0.01 -1.05
N THR A 136 -3.98 -0.63 -0.96
CA THR A 136 -4.22 -1.98 -1.46
C THR A 136 -5.12 -1.93 -2.68
N CYS A 137 -4.66 -2.46 -3.81
CA CYS A 137 -5.40 -2.53 -5.05
C CYS A 137 -5.65 -3.98 -5.45
N GLN A 138 -6.87 -4.29 -5.87
CA GLN A 138 -7.22 -5.56 -6.47
C GLN A 138 -7.48 -5.36 -7.95
N VAL A 139 -6.80 -6.12 -8.79
CA VAL A 139 -6.94 -6.02 -10.25
C VAL A 139 -7.13 -7.41 -10.88
N THR A 140 -7.86 -7.47 -11.98
CA THR A 140 -7.93 -8.69 -12.77
C THR A 140 -6.60 -8.88 -13.49
N ARG A 141 -5.96 -10.05 -13.32
CA ARG A 141 -4.60 -10.33 -13.81
C ARG A 141 -4.38 -10.19 -15.31
N SER A 142 -5.44 -10.33 -16.13
CA SER A 142 -5.37 -10.13 -17.58
C SER A 142 -5.47 -8.66 -18.01
N THR A 143 -5.74 -7.75 -17.08
CA THR A 143 -5.94 -6.32 -17.37
C THR A 143 -4.68 -5.67 -17.97
N TYR A 144 -3.49 -6.18 -17.67
CA TYR A 144 -2.21 -5.69 -18.21
C TYR A 144 -2.01 -5.99 -19.71
N GLU A 145 -2.80 -6.92 -20.28
CA GLU A 145 -2.62 -7.42 -21.64
C GLU A 145 -3.25 -6.50 -22.71
N THR A 146 -4.02 -5.50 -22.32
CA THR A 146 -4.66 -4.56 -23.25
C THR A 146 -4.35 -3.11 -22.86
N THR A 147 -4.27 -2.22 -23.85
CA THR A 147 -4.04 -0.78 -23.61
C THR A 147 -5.09 -0.18 -22.68
N LYS A 148 -6.39 -0.48 -22.94
CA LYS A 148 -7.49 0.03 -22.09
C LYS A 148 -7.39 -0.50 -20.65
N GLY A 149 -7.07 -1.77 -20.49
CA GLY A 149 -6.89 -2.36 -19.16
C GLY A 149 -5.71 -1.75 -18.42
N TYR A 150 -4.58 -1.60 -19.09
CA TYR A 150 -3.40 -0.97 -18.53
C TYR A 150 -3.66 0.48 -18.09
N GLN A 151 -4.35 1.26 -18.93
CA GLN A 151 -4.82 2.61 -18.54
C GLN A 151 -5.74 2.57 -17.32
N GLY A 152 -6.63 1.58 -17.25
CA GLY A 152 -7.51 1.38 -16.10
C GLY A 152 -6.75 1.14 -14.80
N ILE A 153 -5.69 0.33 -14.83
CA ILE A 153 -4.80 0.13 -13.66
C ILE A 153 -4.09 1.42 -13.28
N MET A 154 -3.52 2.14 -14.25
CA MET A 154 -2.84 3.41 -13.97
C MET A 154 -3.79 4.45 -13.37
N ASN A 155 -5.04 4.51 -13.84
CA ASN A 155 -6.06 5.39 -13.27
C ASN A 155 -6.43 4.97 -11.84
N LEU A 156 -6.55 3.66 -11.57
CA LEU A 156 -6.80 3.17 -10.20
C LEU A 156 -5.65 3.56 -9.28
N LEU A 157 -4.40 3.28 -9.66
CA LEU A 157 -3.24 3.62 -8.85
C LEU A 157 -3.12 5.13 -8.60
N ALA A 158 -3.43 5.95 -9.60
CA ALA A 158 -3.45 7.41 -9.46
C ALA A 158 -4.54 7.88 -8.49
N HIS A 159 -5.75 7.29 -8.57
CA HIS A 159 -6.85 7.57 -7.67
C HIS A 159 -6.48 7.26 -6.22
N GLU A 160 -6.01 6.04 -5.96
CA GLU A 160 -5.61 5.61 -4.62
C GLU A 160 -4.42 6.41 -4.08
N TYR A 161 -3.45 6.72 -4.94
CA TYR A 161 -2.30 7.51 -4.53
C TYR A 161 -2.70 8.96 -4.19
N PHE A 162 -3.68 9.54 -4.89
CA PHE A 162 -4.16 10.88 -4.61
C PHE A 162 -4.86 10.99 -3.24
N HIS A 163 -5.41 9.91 -2.72
CA HIS A 163 -5.94 9.84 -1.37
C HIS A 163 -4.89 10.10 -0.28
N LEU A 164 -3.60 10.02 -0.59
CA LEU A 164 -2.51 10.44 0.29
C LEU A 164 -2.72 11.88 0.81
N TRP A 165 -3.32 12.74 -0.01
CA TRP A 165 -3.73 14.10 0.34
C TRP A 165 -5.22 14.15 0.66
N ASN A 166 -6.08 13.88 -0.29
CA ASN A 166 -7.53 13.90 -0.17
C ASN A 166 -8.04 12.45 -0.13
N VAL A 167 -8.33 11.95 0.98
CA VAL A 167 -9.01 12.27 2.20
C VAL A 167 -8.11 12.09 3.45
N LYS A 168 -6.90 11.56 3.29
CA LYS A 168 -6.09 11.19 4.47
C LYS A 168 -5.55 12.42 5.22
N ARG A 169 -5.33 13.55 4.54
CA ARG A 169 -4.78 14.78 5.14
C ARG A 169 -5.63 16.01 4.91
N ILE A 170 -6.36 16.07 3.81
CA ILE A 170 -7.32 17.14 3.51
C ILE A 170 -8.71 16.60 3.83
N ARG A 171 -9.29 17.02 4.97
CA ARG A 171 -10.61 16.58 5.42
C ARG A 171 -11.52 17.78 5.64
N PRO A 172 -12.79 17.70 5.18
CA PRO A 172 -13.78 18.70 5.52
C PRO A 172 -14.06 18.71 7.02
N LYS A 173 -13.94 19.87 7.67
CA LYS A 173 -14.21 20.00 9.13
C LYS A 173 -15.59 19.51 9.55
N ALA A 174 -16.57 19.64 8.65
CA ALA A 174 -17.96 19.23 8.89
C ALA A 174 -18.17 17.71 8.98
N LEU A 175 -17.22 16.90 8.53
CA LEU A 175 -17.34 15.43 8.54
C LEU A 175 -16.74 14.79 9.80
N GLY A 176 -16.30 15.59 10.76
CA GLY A 176 -15.76 15.14 12.02
C GLY A 176 -14.28 14.75 11.96
N PRO A 177 -13.76 14.20 13.09
CA PRO A 177 -12.38 13.80 13.22
C PRO A 177 -12.04 12.61 12.33
#